data_270394529c3cc1598e8dc14ca8a49c41
#
_entry.id   270394529c3cc1598e8dc14ca8a49c41
#
_cell.length_a   1.000
_cell.length_b   1.000
_cell.length_c   1.000
_cell.angle_alpha   90.00
_cell.angle_beta   90.00
_cell.angle_gamma   90.00
#
_symmetry.space_group_name_H-M   'P 1'
#
loop_
_entity.id
_entity.type
_entity.pdbx_description
1 polymer ?
#
loop_
_entity_poly.entity_id
_entity_poly.type
_entity_poly.pdbx_seq_one_letter_code
_entity_poly.pdbx_strand_id
1 'polypeptide(L)'
;RIYEHPLETAWEASGLKLQSITTESWMKLNDRWLTAYELKELANNIKEKLDLKTTTEVISGDQGELSYASFEGIQDDKTVITVTLQSSRSDYLNETQLGIHTVNNSKLKNLRQYLNGLKKTITGFSNSLSINFAIILAGEYHGKMGRSLVKEISGKMFRKLEAEQVDLIFENEGNIARGYSTLLSEPNTLQKSAFNIELTTIYDQSRNITEVVLASPGGNK
;
A
#
# COMPACT_ATOMS: atom_id res chain seq x y z
N ARG A 1 1.14 14.91 21.21
CA ARG A 1 2.10 14.28 20.31
C ARG A 1 1.31 13.70 19.14
N ILE A 2 1.58 14.18 17.92
CA ILE A 2 1.09 13.54 16.71
C ILE A 2 1.88 12.23 16.61
N TYR A 3 1.21 11.10 16.81
CA TYR A 3 1.86 9.79 16.69
C TYR A 3 2.10 9.52 15.20
N GLU A 4 3.35 9.53 14.79
CA GLU A 4 3.76 9.12 13.45
C GLU A 4 3.42 7.65 13.19
N HIS A 5 3.30 7.27 11.92
CA HIS A 5 3.10 5.87 11.59
C HIS A 5 4.39 5.07 11.88
N PRO A 6 4.33 3.86 12.46
CA PRO A 6 5.54 3.11 12.82
C PRO A 6 6.52 2.92 11.67
N LEU A 7 6.04 2.70 10.43
CA LEU A 7 6.90 2.58 9.24
C LEU A 7 7.65 3.88 8.92
N GLU A 8 7.05 5.07 9.12
CA GLU A 8 7.75 6.35 8.91
C GLU A 8 8.90 6.49 9.91
N THR A 9 8.63 6.20 11.19
CA THR A 9 9.65 6.23 12.24
C THR A 9 10.79 5.24 11.96
N ALA A 10 10.46 4.05 11.45
CA ALA A 10 11.45 3.05 11.06
C ALA A 10 12.29 3.52 9.88
N TRP A 11 11.65 4.10 8.86
CA TRP A 11 12.37 4.65 7.71
C TRP A 11 13.33 5.75 8.11
N GLU A 12 12.91 6.70 8.94
CA GLU A 12 13.77 7.78 9.46
C GLU A 12 14.99 7.25 10.21
N ALA A 13 14.85 6.16 10.97
CA ALA A 13 15.95 5.52 11.67
C ALA A 13 17.03 4.94 10.74
N SER A 14 16.69 4.65 9.48
CA SER A 14 17.67 4.19 8.48
C SER A 14 18.64 5.29 8.05
N GLY A 15 18.24 6.56 8.15
CA GLY A 15 18.96 7.71 7.60
C GLY A 15 18.82 7.87 6.07
N LEU A 16 18.02 7.02 5.42
CA LEU A 16 17.77 7.11 3.98
C LEU A 16 16.74 8.21 3.67
N LYS A 17 16.92 8.87 2.53
CA LYS A 17 15.93 9.83 2.04
C LYS A 17 14.71 9.08 1.48
N LEU A 18 13.54 9.36 2.03
CA LEU A 18 12.27 8.85 1.51
C LEU A 18 11.94 9.56 0.19
N GLN A 19 11.64 8.80 -0.86
CA GLN A 19 11.28 9.31 -2.18
C GLN A 19 9.81 9.10 -2.51
N SER A 20 9.23 7.98 -2.09
CA SER A 20 7.81 7.71 -2.34
C SER A 20 7.17 6.90 -1.23
N ILE A 21 5.86 7.12 -1.09
CA ILE A 21 4.96 6.33 -0.26
C ILE A 21 3.84 5.83 -1.15
N THR A 22 3.67 4.52 -1.19
CA THR A 22 2.54 3.87 -1.89
C THR A 22 1.66 3.20 -0.86
N THR A 23 0.35 3.33 -1.01
CA THR A 23 -0.60 2.58 -0.19
C THR A 23 -1.61 1.87 -1.08
N GLU A 24 -2.01 0.68 -0.68
CA GLU A 24 -2.96 -0.12 -1.43
C GLU A 24 -3.93 -0.83 -0.48
N SER A 25 -5.19 -0.87 -0.85
CA SER A 25 -6.22 -1.63 -0.14
C SER A 25 -7.22 -2.19 -1.12
N TRP A 26 -7.57 -3.44 -0.94
CA TRP A 26 -8.72 -4.10 -1.57
C TRP A 26 -9.70 -4.52 -0.50
N MET A 27 -10.97 -4.20 -0.71
CA MET A 27 -12.01 -4.52 0.25
C MET A 27 -13.30 -4.94 -0.45
N LYS A 28 -14.00 -5.88 0.14
CA LYS A 28 -15.33 -6.26 -0.29
C LYS A 28 -16.33 -5.21 0.14
N LEU A 29 -17.13 -4.70 -0.81
CA LEU A 29 -18.20 -3.76 -0.55
C LEU A 29 -19.50 -4.45 -0.19
N ASN A 30 -19.86 -5.48 -0.97
CA ASN A 30 -21.10 -6.24 -0.80
C ASN A 30 -21.04 -7.59 -1.53
N ASP A 31 -22.07 -8.42 -1.28
CA ASP A 31 -22.27 -9.73 -1.89
C ASP A 31 -23.26 -9.67 -3.07
N ARG A 32 -23.10 -8.67 -3.94
CA ARG A 32 -23.96 -8.49 -5.11
C ARG A 32 -23.11 -8.26 -6.36
N TRP A 33 -23.62 -8.72 -7.48
CA TRP A 33 -23.19 -8.30 -8.79
C TRP A 33 -23.74 -6.89 -9.08
N LEU A 34 -22.89 -5.99 -9.54
CA LEU A 34 -23.25 -4.67 -10.06
C LEU A 34 -22.83 -4.56 -11.51
N THR A 35 -23.69 -3.99 -12.33
CA THR A 35 -23.40 -3.68 -13.74
C THR A 35 -22.37 -2.57 -13.86
N ALA A 36 -21.75 -2.39 -15.03
CA ALA A 36 -20.86 -1.30 -15.31
C ALA A 36 -21.48 0.09 -15.05
N TYR A 37 -22.78 0.22 -15.32
CA TYR A 37 -23.52 1.46 -15.04
C TYR A 37 -23.62 1.73 -13.52
N GLU A 38 -24.03 0.74 -12.74
CA GLU A 38 -24.12 0.86 -11.28
C GLU A 38 -22.75 1.11 -10.64
N LEU A 39 -21.69 0.47 -11.14
CA LEU A 39 -20.31 0.72 -10.70
C LEU A 39 -19.85 2.14 -11.06
N LYS A 40 -20.23 2.67 -12.23
CA LYS A 40 -19.92 4.05 -12.62
C LYS A 40 -20.57 5.06 -11.69
N GLU A 41 -21.84 4.87 -11.35
CA GLU A 41 -22.55 5.72 -10.37
C GLU A 41 -21.88 5.67 -8.98
N LEU A 42 -21.54 4.46 -8.52
CA LEU A 42 -20.82 4.29 -7.25
C LEU A 42 -19.44 4.95 -7.27
N ALA A 43 -18.69 4.82 -8.37
CA ALA A 43 -17.40 5.47 -8.55
C ALA A 43 -17.50 6.99 -8.51
N ASN A 44 -18.52 7.57 -9.15
CA ASN A 44 -18.77 9.01 -9.08
C ASN A 44 -19.07 9.48 -7.65
N ASN A 45 -19.87 8.72 -6.89
CA ASN A 45 -20.17 9.02 -5.50
C ASN A 45 -18.91 8.97 -4.61
N ILE A 46 -18.01 8.01 -4.85
CA ILE A 46 -16.73 7.93 -4.14
C ILE A 46 -15.85 9.12 -4.52
N LYS A 47 -15.77 9.44 -5.82
CA LYS A 47 -14.99 10.56 -6.35
C LYS A 47 -15.37 11.89 -5.72
N GLU A 48 -16.66 12.17 -5.54
CA GLU A 48 -17.15 13.39 -4.89
C GLU A 48 -16.71 13.51 -3.43
N LYS A 49 -16.54 12.38 -2.72
CA LYS A 49 -16.14 12.37 -1.31
C LYS A 49 -14.63 12.40 -1.05
N LEU A 50 -13.82 12.19 -2.09
CA LEU A 50 -12.36 12.09 -1.93
C LEU A 50 -11.62 13.42 -1.96
N ASP A 51 -12.28 14.57 -2.09
CA ASP A 51 -11.67 15.91 -2.12
C ASP A 51 -10.48 15.97 -3.10
N LEU A 52 -10.76 15.74 -4.38
CA LEU A 52 -9.76 15.72 -5.45
C LEU A 52 -9.66 17.07 -6.13
N LYS A 53 -8.45 17.60 -6.30
CA LYS A 53 -8.19 18.84 -7.08
C LYS A 53 -8.40 18.64 -8.57
N THR A 54 -7.94 17.52 -9.07
CA THR A 54 -8.10 17.11 -10.47
C THR A 54 -8.49 15.65 -10.51
N THR A 55 -9.24 15.28 -11.54
CA THR A 55 -9.69 13.89 -11.69
C THR A 55 -9.97 13.57 -13.16
N THR A 56 -9.73 12.31 -13.54
CA THR A 56 -10.19 11.77 -14.82
C THR A 56 -11.69 11.52 -14.80
N GLU A 57 -12.26 11.32 -15.97
CA GLU A 57 -13.61 10.74 -16.07
C GLU A 57 -13.59 9.29 -15.59
N VAL A 58 -14.74 8.84 -15.08
CA VAL A 58 -14.91 7.44 -14.71
C VAL A 58 -15.07 6.59 -15.97
N ILE A 59 -14.13 5.69 -16.20
CA ILE A 59 -14.24 4.65 -17.22
C ILE A 59 -14.94 3.43 -16.63
N SER A 60 -15.79 2.77 -17.40
CA SER A 60 -16.49 1.56 -16.95
C SER A 60 -16.78 0.62 -18.13
N GLY A 61 -16.93 -0.65 -17.84
CA GLY A 61 -17.24 -1.66 -18.85
C GLY A 61 -17.65 -3.01 -18.24
N ASP A 62 -18.29 -3.82 -19.09
CA ASP A 62 -18.66 -5.20 -18.78
C ASP A 62 -17.83 -6.15 -19.64
N GLN A 63 -17.33 -7.23 -19.04
CA GLN A 63 -16.56 -8.28 -19.68
C GLN A 63 -17.09 -9.66 -19.21
N GLY A 64 -18.25 -10.04 -19.72
CA GLY A 64 -18.90 -11.31 -19.36
C GLY A 64 -19.34 -11.36 -17.89
N GLU A 65 -18.62 -12.10 -17.07
CA GLU A 65 -18.90 -12.26 -15.63
C GLU A 65 -18.20 -11.22 -14.77
N LEU A 66 -17.51 -10.27 -15.39
CA LEU A 66 -16.79 -9.19 -14.75
C LEU A 66 -17.32 -7.84 -15.23
N SER A 67 -17.60 -6.93 -14.32
CA SER A 67 -17.79 -5.51 -14.61
C SER A 67 -16.81 -4.67 -13.79
N TYR A 68 -16.46 -3.50 -14.31
CA TYR A 68 -15.52 -2.61 -13.65
C TYR A 68 -15.87 -1.15 -13.84
N ALA A 69 -15.37 -0.31 -12.92
CA ALA A 69 -15.30 1.13 -13.07
C ALA A 69 -14.03 1.63 -12.40
N SER A 70 -13.38 2.63 -12.98
CA SER A 70 -12.14 3.19 -12.44
C SER A 70 -11.99 4.66 -12.76
N PHE A 71 -11.32 5.40 -11.89
CA PHE A 71 -10.85 6.76 -12.12
C PHE A 71 -9.55 7.03 -11.37
N GLU A 72 -8.86 8.06 -11.80
CA GLU A 72 -7.66 8.57 -11.14
C GLU A 72 -7.88 10.04 -10.76
N GLY A 73 -7.26 10.48 -9.68
CA GLY A 73 -7.30 11.86 -9.25
C GLY A 73 -6.05 12.28 -8.48
N ILE A 74 -5.90 13.57 -8.28
CA ILE A 74 -4.80 14.17 -7.53
C ILE A 74 -5.37 14.94 -6.35
N GLN A 75 -4.85 14.67 -5.16
CA GLN A 75 -5.15 15.37 -3.92
C GLN A 75 -4.21 16.56 -3.69
N ASP A 76 -4.47 17.36 -2.67
CA ASP A 76 -3.75 18.60 -2.36
C ASP A 76 -2.25 18.45 -2.12
N ASP A 77 -1.86 17.34 -1.54
CA ASP A 77 -0.48 16.99 -1.22
C ASP A 77 0.28 16.35 -2.40
N LYS A 78 -0.27 16.43 -3.60
CA LYS A 78 0.21 15.77 -4.81
C LYS A 78 0.17 14.25 -4.75
N THR A 79 -0.67 13.68 -3.91
CA THR A 79 -0.93 12.25 -3.91
C THR A 79 -1.82 11.91 -5.11
N VAL A 80 -1.33 11.01 -5.95
CA VAL A 80 -2.14 10.39 -7.00
C VAL A 80 -2.93 9.26 -6.37
N ILE A 81 -4.24 9.25 -6.57
CA ILE A 81 -5.14 8.20 -6.09
C ILE A 81 -5.83 7.54 -7.28
N THR A 82 -5.76 6.22 -7.33
CA THR A 82 -6.51 5.40 -8.29
C THR A 82 -7.55 4.61 -7.53
N VAL A 83 -8.79 4.72 -7.96
CA VAL A 83 -9.93 3.97 -7.43
C VAL A 83 -10.41 3.01 -8.48
N THR A 84 -10.55 1.74 -8.11
CA THR A 84 -11.04 0.67 -8.97
C THR A 84 -12.19 -0.05 -8.27
N LEU A 85 -13.33 -0.13 -8.93
CA LEU A 85 -14.45 -0.97 -8.54
C LEU A 85 -14.50 -2.16 -9.48
N GLN A 86 -14.65 -3.34 -8.93
CA GLN A 86 -14.77 -4.57 -9.68
C GLN A 86 -15.91 -5.39 -9.11
N SER A 87 -16.80 -5.84 -9.97
CA SER A 87 -17.87 -6.76 -9.62
C SER A 87 -17.73 -8.05 -10.41
N SER A 88 -17.77 -9.17 -9.72
CA SER A 88 -17.69 -10.48 -10.31
C SER A 88 -18.92 -11.32 -9.96
N ARG A 89 -19.33 -12.15 -10.90
CA ARG A 89 -20.39 -13.16 -10.70
C ARG A 89 -19.91 -14.51 -11.19
N SER A 90 -20.31 -15.53 -10.45
CA SER A 90 -20.18 -16.94 -10.84
C SER A 90 -21.35 -17.71 -10.26
N ASP A 91 -21.45 -19.00 -10.57
CA ASP A 91 -22.50 -19.86 -10.02
C ASP A 91 -22.50 -19.91 -8.48
N TYR A 92 -21.38 -19.58 -7.84
CA TYR A 92 -21.17 -19.72 -6.41
C TYR A 92 -20.88 -18.41 -5.68
N LEU A 93 -20.55 -17.34 -6.42
CA LEU A 93 -20.10 -16.08 -5.82
C LEU A 93 -20.55 -14.89 -6.63
N ASN A 94 -21.25 -13.96 -5.96
CA ASN A 94 -21.46 -12.61 -6.44
C ASN A 94 -20.82 -11.67 -5.45
N GLU A 95 -19.93 -10.81 -5.92
CA GLU A 95 -19.31 -9.81 -5.04
C GLU A 95 -18.88 -8.56 -5.79
N THR A 96 -18.90 -7.45 -5.07
CA THR A 96 -18.30 -6.19 -5.51
C THR A 96 -17.16 -5.81 -4.58
N GLN A 97 -16.02 -5.49 -5.15
CA GLN A 97 -14.81 -5.08 -4.46
C GLN A 97 -14.43 -3.64 -4.82
N LEU A 98 -13.78 -2.96 -3.89
CA LEU A 98 -13.18 -1.64 -4.05
C LEU A 98 -11.68 -1.76 -3.82
N GLY A 99 -10.90 -1.37 -4.83
CA GLY A 99 -9.47 -1.17 -4.75
C GLY A 99 -9.13 0.32 -4.65
N ILE A 100 -8.24 0.68 -3.73
CA ILE A 100 -7.67 2.01 -3.63
C ILE A 100 -6.15 1.89 -3.64
N HIS A 101 -5.55 2.57 -4.59
CA HIS A 101 -4.11 2.67 -4.72
C HIS A 101 -3.69 4.14 -4.69
N THR A 102 -2.71 4.48 -3.86
CA THR A 102 -2.20 5.85 -3.78
C THR A 102 -0.69 5.89 -3.92
N VAL A 103 -0.19 6.90 -4.61
CA VAL A 103 1.24 7.15 -4.75
C VAL A 103 1.52 8.61 -4.42
N ASN A 104 2.43 8.84 -3.48
CA ASN A 104 2.97 10.16 -3.19
C ASN A 104 4.49 10.13 -3.40
N ASN A 105 5.01 10.93 -4.34
CA ASN A 105 6.43 11.03 -4.66
C ASN A 105 7.15 12.08 -3.79
N SER A 106 6.64 12.31 -2.60
CA SER A 106 7.23 13.18 -1.60
C SER A 106 6.95 12.63 -0.20
N LYS A 107 7.46 13.31 0.85
CA LYS A 107 7.10 12.97 2.21
C LYS A 107 5.67 13.44 2.49
N LEU A 108 4.76 12.53 2.80
CA LEU A 108 3.47 12.87 3.40
C LEU A 108 3.72 13.55 4.76
N LYS A 109 2.95 14.59 5.07
CA LYS A 109 3.11 15.28 6.35
C LYS A 109 2.80 14.38 7.55
N ASN A 110 1.90 13.42 7.38
CA ASN A 110 1.51 12.43 8.39
C ASN A 110 0.77 11.27 7.74
N LEU A 111 1.45 10.17 7.50
CA LEU A 111 0.88 8.96 6.88
C LEU A 111 -0.30 8.40 7.69
N ARG A 112 -0.19 8.37 9.04
CA ARG A 112 -1.27 7.88 9.90
C ARG A 112 -2.55 8.71 9.73
N GLN A 113 -2.44 10.03 9.73
CA GLN A 113 -3.59 10.92 9.54
C GLN A 113 -4.20 10.75 8.16
N TYR A 114 -3.35 10.62 7.14
CA TYR A 114 -3.77 10.37 5.77
C TYR A 114 -4.58 9.07 5.64
N LEU A 115 -4.06 7.96 6.16
CA LEU A 115 -4.74 6.65 6.15
C LEU A 115 -6.06 6.68 6.94
N ASN A 116 -6.10 7.37 8.08
CA ASN A 116 -7.33 7.51 8.86
C ASN A 116 -8.38 8.34 8.10
N GLY A 117 -7.97 9.36 7.36
CA GLY A 117 -8.84 10.13 6.48
C GLY A 117 -9.45 9.27 5.37
N LEU A 118 -8.62 8.49 4.68
CA LEU A 118 -9.09 7.53 3.67
C LEU A 118 -10.06 6.50 4.26
N LYS A 119 -9.70 5.88 5.37
CA LYS A 119 -10.57 4.91 6.07
C LYS A 119 -11.94 5.53 6.38
N LYS A 120 -11.97 6.72 6.94
CA LYS A 120 -13.21 7.42 7.27
C LYS A 120 -14.09 7.66 6.05
N THR A 121 -13.49 8.09 4.94
CA THR A 121 -14.21 8.33 3.68
C THR A 121 -14.80 7.03 3.12
N ILE A 122 -14.02 5.94 3.14
CA ILE A 122 -14.39 4.66 2.53
C ILE A 122 -15.41 3.91 3.38
N THR A 123 -15.34 4.00 4.71
CA THR A 123 -16.26 3.29 5.63
C THR A 123 -17.73 3.61 5.31
N GLY A 124 -18.02 4.78 4.72
CA GLY A 124 -19.38 5.11 4.28
C GLY A 124 -19.89 4.31 3.09
N PHE A 125 -19.04 3.57 2.38
CA PHE A 125 -19.38 2.78 1.20
C PHE A 125 -19.28 1.27 1.40
N SER A 126 -18.64 0.82 2.46
CA SER A 126 -18.34 -0.58 2.72
C SER A 126 -19.02 -1.08 3.97
N ASN A 127 -19.57 -2.29 3.91
CA ASN A 127 -20.00 -3.05 5.07
C ASN A 127 -18.82 -3.76 5.78
N SER A 128 -17.60 -3.61 5.27
CA SER A 128 -16.40 -4.21 5.86
C SER A 128 -16.03 -3.50 7.16
N LEU A 129 -15.88 -4.27 8.23
CA LEU A 129 -15.48 -3.77 9.54
C LEU A 129 -13.98 -3.43 9.64
N SER A 130 -13.15 -3.92 8.71
CA SER A 130 -11.71 -3.67 8.72
C SER A 130 -11.20 -3.27 7.34
N ILE A 131 -10.63 -2.06 7.25
CA ILE A 131 -9.93 -1.57 6.07
C ILE A 131 -8.43 -1.57 6.40
N ASN A 132 -7.69 -2.45 5.76
CA ASN A 132 -6.24 -2.56 5.92
C ASN A 132 -5.54 -2.07 4.67
N PHE A 133 -4.48 -1.26 4.86
CA PHE A 133 -3.62 -0.81 3.79
C PHE A 133 -2.29 -1.57 3.82
N ALA A 134 -1.90 -2.10 2.68
CA ALA A 134 -0.50 -2.36 2.41
C ALA A 134 0.20 -1.00 2.23
N ILE A 135 1.38 -0.85 2.83
CA ILE A 135 2.14 0.40 2.81
C ILE A 135 3.54 0.08 2.31
N ILE A 136 3.99 0.82 1.32
CA ILE A 136 5.31 0.67 0.71
C ILE A 136 6.02 2.02 0.79
N LEU A 137 7.14 2.05 1.48
CA LEU A 137 8.07 3.17 1.52
C LEU A 137 9.26 2.86 0.63
N ALA A 138 9.64 3.78 -0.24
CA ALA A 138 10.77 3.59 -1.14
C ALA A 138 11.71 4.79 -1.14
N GLY A 139 13.01 4.49 -1.34
CA GLY A 139 14.06 5.47 -1.48
C GLY A 139 15.29 4.86 -2.14
N GLU A 140 16.36 5.64 -2.24
CA GLU A 140 17.57 5.25 -2.92
C GLU A 140 18.80 5.49 -2.03
N TYR A 141 19.77 4.61 -2.18
CA TYR A 141 21.12 4.77 -1.66
C TYR A 141 22.09 4.88 -2.83
N HIS A 142 22.98 5.86 -2.81
CA HIS A 142 23.96 6.05 -3.88
C HIS A 142 25.07 4.99 -3.79
N GLY A 143 25.24 4.21 -4.84
CA GLY A 143 26.17 3.09 -4.89
C GLY A 143 25.56 1.75 -4.48
N LYS A 144 26.41 0.70 -4.43
CA LYS A 144 26.03 -0.64 -4.02
C LYS A 144 26.06 -0.77 -2.50
N MET A 145 24.95 -1.18 -1.90
CA MET A 145 24.92 -1.53 -0.47
C MET A 145 25.61 -2.87 -0.21
N GLY A 146 26.65 -2.84 0.59
CA GLY A 146 27.31 -4.05 1.08
C GLY A 146 26.46 -4.74 2.18
N ARG A 147 26.70 -6.04 2.39
CA ARG A 147 25.97 -6.86 3.39
C ARG A 147 25.97 -6.26 4.80
N SER A 148 27.08 -5.64 5.22
CA SER A 148 27.20 -5.00 6.54
C SER A 148 26.23 -3.83 6.68
N LEU A 149 26.12 -2.97 5.66
CA LEU A 149 25.21 -1.82 5.65
C LEU A 149 23.75 -2.28 5.61
N VAL A 150 23.42 -3.31 4.83
CA VAL A 150 22.07 -3.90 4.82
C VAL A 150 21.68 -4.41 6.20
N LYS A 151 22.57 -5.13 6.90
CA LYS A 151 22.34 -5.59 8.28
C LYS A 151 22.13 -4.43 9.25
N GLU A 152 22.92 -3.38 9.12
CA GLU A 152 22.80 -2.18 9.97
C GLU A 152 21.47 -1.48 9.78
N ILE A 153 21.09 -1.23 8.53
CA ILE A 153 19.84 -0.52 8.18
C ILE A 153 18.63 -1.35 8.58
N SER A 154 18.58 -2.63 8.22
CA SER A 154 17.48 -3.52 8.61
C SER A 154 17.37 -3.62 10.14
N GLY A 155 18.47 -3.75 10.84
CA GLY A 155 18.49 -3.78 12.30
C GLY A 155 18.00 -2.49 12.96
N LYS A 156 18.30 -1.31 12.37
CA LYS A 156 17.76 -0.03 12.86
C LYS A 156 16.26 0.08 12.65
N MET A 157 15.79 -0.26 11.44
CA MET A 157 14.36 -0.23 11.10
C MET A 157 13.57 -1.21 11.98
N PHE A 158 14.02 -2.46 12.10
CA PHE A 158 13.30 -3.49 12.86
C PHE A 158 13.25 -3.19 14.34
N ARG A 159 14.31 -2.63 14.93
CA ARG A 159 14.26 -2.16 16.32
C ARG A 159 13.21 -1.07 16.54
N LYS A 160 13.04 -0.14 15.60
CA LYS A 160 11.99 0.90 15.69
C LYS A 160 10.58 0.34 15.55
N LEU A 161 10.44 -0.76 14.84
CA LEU A 161 9.19 -1.48 14.67
C LEU A 161 8.94 -2.51 15.77
N GLU A 162 9.85 -2.65 16.75
CA GLU A 162 9.81 -3.73 17.74
C GLU A 162 9.64 -5.10 17.08
N ALA A 163 10.26 -5.24 15.89
CA ALA A 163 10.12 -6.41 15.05
C ALA A 163 11.16 -7.47 15.39
N GLU A 164 10.70 -8.72 15.48
CA GLU A 164 11.56 -9.88 15.47
C GLU A 164 11.98 -10.18 14.01
N GLN A 165 13.28 -10.27 13.75
CA GLN A 165 13.79 -10.63 12.43
C GLN A 165 13.60 -12.13 12.20
N VAL A 166 12.91 -12.47 11.11
CA VAL A 166 12.63 -13.87 10.72
C VAL A 166 13.66 -14.36 9.73
N ASP A 167 13.93 -13.58 8.68
CA ASP A 167 14.84 -13.93 7.60
C ASP A 167 15.78 -12.78 7.25
N LEU A 168 16.98 -13.14 6.78
CA LEU A 168 17.92 -12.22 6.15
C LEU A 168 18.66 -12.97 5.01
N ILE A 169 18.27 -12.68 3.79
CA ILE A 169 18.72 -13.36 2.58
C ILE A 169 19.59 -12.40 1.77
N PHE A 170 20.77 -12.84 1.36
CA PHE A 170 21.69 -12.10 0.52
C PHE A 170 21.83 -12.79 -0.84
N GLU A 171 21.41 -12.10 -1.88
CA GLU A 171 21.52 -12.54 -3.27
C GLU A 171 22.49 -11.64 -4.05
N ASN A 172 22.83 -12.04 -5.29
CA ASN A 172 23.83 -11.31 -6.09
C ASN A 172 23.37 -9.89 -6.45
N GLU A 173 22.08 -9.69 -6.72
CA GLU A 173 21.51 -8.42 -7.18
C GLU A 173 20.65 -7.74 -6.13
N GLY A 174 20.30 -8.43 -5.05
CA GLY A 174 19.43 -7.87 -4.03
C GLY A 174 19.55 -8.57 -2.69
N ASN A 175 18.97 -7.95 -1.68
CA ASN A 175 18.90 -8.51 -0.34
C ASN A 175 17.48 -8.37 0.19
N ILE A 176 17.04 -9.32 1.00
CA ILE A 176 15.72 -9.36 1.60
C ILE A 176 15.87 -9.57 3.09
N ALA A 177 15.30 -8.68 3.89
CA ALA A 177 15.15 -8.87 5.34
C ALA A 177 13.67 -8.91 5.68
N ARG A 178 13.23 -9.92 6.42
CA ARG A 178 11.84 -10.09 6.85
C ARG A 178 11.74 -10.07 8.36
N GLY A 179 10.66 -9.53 8.87
CA GLY A 179 10.39 -9.45 10.30
C GLY A 179 8.91 -9.47 10.62
N TYR A 180 8.61 -9.72 11.88
CA TYR A 180 7.26 -9.63 12.42
C TYR A 180 7.20 -8.57 13.51
N SER A 181 6.25 -7.64 13.40
CA SER A 181 5.99 -6.58 14.39
C SER A 181 4.54 -6.57 14.81
N THR A 182 4.31 -6.53 16.10
CA THR A 182 2.97 -6.36 16.69
C THR A 182 2.46 -4.92 16.62
N LEU A 183 3.33 -3.95 16.30
CA LEU A 183 2.93 -2.54 16.10
C LEU A 183 2.20 -2.30 14.77
N LEU A 184 2.31 -3.24 13.84
CA LEU A 184 1.65 -3.20 12.54
C LEU A 184 0.38 -4.06 12.56
N SER A 185 -0.59 -3.71 11.71
CA SER A 185 -1.83 -4.48 11.60
C SER A 185 -1.55 -5.96 11.40
N GLU A 186 -2.36 -6.81 12.04
CA GLU A 186 -2.23 -8.25 11.90
C GLU A 186 -2.23 -8.68 10.44
N PRO A 187 -1.40 -9.65 10.08
CA PRO A 187 -1.43 -10.24 8.75
C PRO A 187 -2.83 -10.80 8.50
N ASN A 188 -3.30 -10.68 7.27
CA ASN A 188 -4.58 -11.26 6.87
C ASN A 188 -4.65 -12.71 7.37
N THR A 189 -5.60 -13.02 8.24
CA THR A 189 -5.71 -14.28 8.98
C THR A 189 -5.85 -15.53 8.10
N LEU A 190 -6.06 -15.34 6.79
CA LEU A 190 -6.12 -16.42 5.80
C LEU A 190 -4.77 -16.96 5.37
N GLN A 191 -3.70 -16.21 5.55
CA GLN A 191 -2.33 -16.72 5.37
C GLN A 191 -1.53 -16.36 6.63
N LYS A 192 -1.18 -17.35 7.41
CA LYS A 192 -0.17 -17.24 8.48
C LYS A 192 1.19 -16.97 7.83
N SER A 193 1.39 -15.79 7.28
CA SER A 193 2.75 -15.40 6.92
C SER A 193 3.55 -15.22 8.20
N ALA A 194 4.72 -15.83 8.24
CA ALA A 194 5.61 -15.76 9.38
C ALA A 194 6.16 -14.33 9.59
N PHE A 195 5.87 -13.38 8.70
CA PHE A 195 6.34 -12.01 8.73
C PHE A 195 5.26 -11.04 8.24
N ASN A 196 5.30 -9.80 8.69
CA ASN A 196 4.45 -8.70 8.23
C ASN A 196 5.25 -7.44 7.82
N ILE A 197 6.57 -7.57 7.73
CA ILE A 197 7.49 -6.54 7.26
C ILE A 197 8.48 -7.19 6.31
N GLU A 198 8.74 -6.53 5.18
CA GLU A 198 9.80 -6.90 4.27
C GLU A 198 10.60 -5.65 3.87
N LEU A 199 11.92 -5.71 4.06
CA LEU A 199 12.87 -4.75 3.52
C LEU A 199 13.59 -5.40 2.35
N THR A 200 13.50 -4.81 1.17
CA THR A 200 14.18 -5.27 -0.04
C THR A 200 15.17 -4.22 -0.49
N THR A 201 16.35 -4.64 -0.92
CA THR A 201 17.33 -3.77 -1.56
C THR A 201 17.74 -4.37 -2.90
N ILE A 202 17.73 -3.58 -3.97
CA ILE A 202 18.09 -4.00 -5.33
C ILE A 202 19.11 -3.02 -5.89
N TYR A 203 20.29 -3.52 -6.32
CA TYR A 203 21.30 -2.68 -6.92
C TYR A 203 21.09 -2.55 -8.43
N ASP A 204 20.87 -1.31 -8.87
CA ASP A 204 20.83 -0.93 -10.28
C ASP A 204 22.23 -0.45 -10.70
N GLN A 205 22.95 -1.30 -11.41
CA GLN A 205 24.29 -0.99 -11.90
C GLN A 205 24.29 0.15 -12.93
N SER A 206 23.23 0.30 -13.73
CA SER A 206 23.15 1.31 -14.77
C SER A 206 23.07 2.72 -14.22
N ARG A 207 22.39 2.90 -13.09
CA ARG A 207 22.24 4.17 -12.37
C ARG A 207 23.21 4.32 -11.20
N ASN A 208 23.96 3.28 -10.86
CA ASN A 208 24.82 3.19 -9.69
C ASN A 208 24.09 3.57 -8.39
N ILE A 209 22.90 3.02 -8.21
CA ILE A 209 22.09 3.19 -7.00
C ILE A 209 21.61 1.86 -6.47
N THR A 210 21.33 1.80 -5.17
CA THR A 210 20.57 0.72 -4.56
C THR A 210 19.17 1.23 -4.24
N GLU A 211 18.15 0.65 -4.85
CA GLU A 211 16.76 0.88 -4.48
C GLU A 211 16.47 0.17 -3.17
N VAL A 212 15.82 0.87 -2.25
CA VAL A 212 15.47 0.36 -0.92
C VAL A 212 13.98 0.49 -0.74
N VAL A 213 13.31 -0.62 -0.43
CA VAL A 213 11.87 -0.70 -0.27
C VAL A 213 11.53 -1.36 1.07
N LEU A 214 10.74 -0.67 1.89
CA LEU A 214 10.17 -1.20 3.12
C LEU A 214 8.66 -1.37 2.93
N ALA A 215 8.15 -2.58 3.02
CA ALA A 215 6.75 -2.91 2.80
C ALA A 215 6.09 -3.56 4.03
N SER A 216 4.81 -3.22 4.26
CA SER A 216 3.93 -3.86 5.25
C SER A 216 2.47 -3.81 4.76
N PRO A 217 1.72 -4.94 4.80
CA PRO A 217 2.24 -6.27 5.10
C PRO A 217 3.30 -6.65 4.07
N GLY A 218 4.33 -7.41 4.50
CA GLY A 218 5.39 -7.90 3.61
C GLY A 218 4.77 -8.61 2.42
N GLY A 219 5.33 -8.35 1.21
CA GLY A 219 4.70 -8.69 -0.05
C GLY A 219 4.17 -10.12 -0.12
N ASN A 220 2.88 -10.23 -0.26
CA ASN A 220 2.25 -11.46 -0.72
C ASN A 220 2.40 -11.51 -2.25
N LYS A 221 3.33 -12.30 -2.73
CA LYS A 221 3.30 -12.79 -4.10
C LYS A 221 2.52 -14.07 -4.17
#